data_d4742cd9b90a36c63173a7380dda9d7b
#
_entry.id   d4742cd9b90a36c63173a7380dda9d7b
#
_cell.length_a   1.000
_cell.length_b   1.000
_cell.length_c   1.000
_cell.angle_alpha   90.00
_cell.angle_beta   90.00
_cell.angle_gamma   90.00
#
_symmetry.space_group_name_H-M   'P 1'
#
loop_
_entity.id
_entity.type
_entity.pdbx_description
1 polymer ?
#
loop_
_entity_poly.entity_id
_entity_poly.type
_entity_poly.pdbx_seq_one_letter_code
_entity_poly.pdbx_strand_id
1 'polypeptide(L)'
;MRARKQVKNLIISILSDKERRSSGELFSELSGMVSLATLKRIITEMCAEGWLEKSGTGKKNTVYFLSSKSEVLWPVETADYFKKEIDERRIKREFDFAVVSGMFDQLELFSKEETEKLNYYRERFATRIKSMNDNEFRNEYERLAIDLSWKSSQIEGNTYSLLETELLLKEQRTAKGKTRAEATMLLNHKTALDFLLQHPDFVEPLKLSSIEDVHSLLVKDLDIDRNIRKRGVGITGTNYRPIDNHFQIREALEKMCAVINSRQSVVEKALLTLV
;
A
#
# COMPACT_ATOMS: atom_id res chain seq x y z
N MET A 1 13.15 -27.00 -6.76
CA MET A 1 12.30 -25.81 -6.51
C MET A 1 13.07 -24.53 -6.30
N ARG A 2 14.08 -24.41 -5.41
CA ARG A 2 14.84 -23.18 -5.14
C ARG A 2 15.48 -22.54 -6.38
N ALA A 3 16.21 -23.31 -7.20
CA ALA A 3 16.88 -22.77 -8.39
C ALA A 3 15.91 -22.15 -9.41
N ARG A 4 14.71 -22.72 -9.59
CA ARG A 4 13.69 -22.20 -10.52
C ARG A 4 13.09 -20.88 -10.04
N LYS A 5 12.79 -20.73 -8.72
CA LYS A 5 12.37 -19.47 -8.10
C LYS A 5 13.44 -18.39 -8.28
N GLN A 6 14.70 -18.73 -8.08
CA GLN A 6 15.81 -17.82 -8.27
C GLN A 6 15.91 -17.30 -9.72
N VAL A 7 15.75 -18.17 -10.73
CA VAL A 7 15.76 -17.74 -12.14
C VAL A 7 14.56 -16.84 -12.46
N LYS A 8 13.34 -17.15 -11.97
CA LYS A 8 12.19 -16.26 -12.12
C LYS A 8 12.46 -14.89 -11.52
N ASN A 9 13.02 -14.81 -10.30
CA ASN A 9 13.37 -13.53 -9.66
C ASN A 9 14.42 -12.74 -10.46
N LEU A 10 15.40 -13.40 -11.05
CA LEU A 10 16.42 -12.74 -11.89
C LEU A 10 15.80 -12.21 -13.20
N ILE A 11 14.90 -12.97 -13.85
CA ILE A 11 14.17 -12.48 -15.03
C ILE A 11 13.39 -11.21 -14.68
N ILE A 12 12.66 -11.20 -13.57
CA ILE A 12 11.94 -10.01 -13.10
C ILE A 12 12.92 -8.86 -12.86
N SER A 13 14.04 -9.13 -12.20
CA SER A 13 15.07 -8.12 -11.93
C SER A 13 15.66 -7.51 -13.22
N ILE A 14 15.95 -8.31 -14.22
CA ILE A 14 16.50 -7.85 -15.51
C ILE A 14 15.48 -6.99 -16.27
N LEU A 15 14.19 -7.37 -16.24
CA LEU A 15 13.13 -6.68 -16.99
C LEU A 15 12.52 -5.48 -16.25
N SER A 16 12.89 -5.24 -14.98
CA SER A 16 12.23 -4.19 -14.20
C SER A 16 12.72 -2.77 -14.48
N ASP A 17 13.73 -2.58 -15.34
CA ASP A 17 14.07 -1.26 -15.93
C ASP A 17 13.18 -0.86 -17.12
N LYS A 18 12.06 -1.55 -17.29
CA LYS A 18 11.07 -1.35 -18.38
C LYS A 18 11.62 -1.65 -19.77
N GLU A 19 12.77 -2.29 -19.86
CA GLU A 19 13.34 -2.71 -21.13
C GLU A 19 12.73 -4.03 -21.61
N ARG A 20 12.56 -4.12 -22.90
CA ARG A 20 12.10 -5.33 -23.58
C ARG A 20 13.30 -6.17 -23.96
N ARG A 21 13.28 -7.46 -23.64
CA ARG A 21 14.37 -8.39 -23.94
C ARG A 21 13.86 -9.61 -24.69
N SER A 22 14.62 -10.07 -25.67
CA SER A 22 14.41 -11.38 -26.30
C SER A 22 14.85 -12.50 -25.36
N SER A 23 14.44 -13.74 -25.65
CA SER A 23 14.91 -14.90 -24.89
C SER A 23 16.42 -15.14 -25.03
N GLY A 24 17.05 -14.66 -26.10
CA GLY A 24 18.50 -14.74 -26.32
C GLY A 24 19.25 -13.77 -25.39
N GLU A 25 18.80 -12.53 -25.30
CA GLU A 25 19.37 -11.51 -24.41
C GLU A 25 19.23 -11.93 -22.94
N LEU A 26 18.04 -12.37 -22.53
CA LEU A 26 17.84 -12.93 -21.16
C LEU A 26 18.74 -14.12 -20.89
N PHE A 27 18.98 -14.99 -21.90
CA PHE A 27 19.89 -16.12 -21.74
C PHE A 27 21.34 -15.67 -21.55
N SER A 28 21.77 -14.64 -22.30
CA SER A 28 23.14 -14.09 -22.16
C SER A 28 23.37 -13.50 -20.78
N GLU A 29 22.39 -12.80 -20.21
CA GLU A 29 22.48 -12.22 -18.87
C GLU A 29 22.40 -13.27 -17.74
N LEU A 30 21.72 -14.40 -18.00
CA LEU A 30 21.59 -15.55 -17.07
C LEU A 30 22.59 -16.66 -17.38
N SER A 31 23.67 -16.39 -18.13
CA SER A 31 24.61 -17.40 -18.59
C SER A 31 25.18 -18.23 -17.45
N GLY A 32 25.21 -19.55 -17.67
CA GLY A 32 25.69 -20.53 -16.68
C GLY A 32 24.70 -20.97 -15.61
N MET A 33 23.54 -20.33 -15.46
CA MET A 33 22.55 -20.71 -14.44
C MET A 33 21.54 -21.76 -14.96
N VAL A 34 21.13 -21.67 -16.22
CA VAL A 34 20.18 -22.58 -16.83
C VAL A 34 20.47 -22.77 -18.31
N SER A 35 20.01 -23.89 -18.91
CA SER A 35 20.06 -24.05 -20.37
C SER A 35 19.02 -23.15 -21.05
N LEU A 36 19.28 -22.79 -22.32
CA LEU A 36 18.32 -21.99 -23.12
C LEU A 36 16.94 -22.66 -23.23
N ALA A 37 16.90 -23.99 -23.31
CA ALA A 37 15.63 -24.74 -23.33
C ALA A 37 14.86 -24.60 -22.02
N THR A 38 15.55 -24.67 -20.88
CA THR A 38 14.96 -24.46 -19.56
C THR A 38 14.46 -23.01 -19.38
N LEU A 39 15.26 -22.03 -19.80
CA LEU A 39 14.86 -20.62 -19.77
C LEU A 39 13.58 -20.38 -20.58
N LYS A 40 13.52 -20.86 -21.83
CA LYS A 40 12.32 -20.71 -22.67
C LYS A 40 11.08 -21.34 -22.04
N ARG A 41 11.21 -22.48 -21.34
CA ARG A 41 10.11 -23.10 -20.61
C ARG A 41 9.65 -22.24 -19.43
N ILE A 42 10.60 -21.65 -18.68
CA ILE A 42 10.29 -20.74 -17.58
C ILE A 42 9.58 -19.49 -18.10
N ILE A 43 10.06 -18.87 -19.15
CA ILE A 43 9.42 -17.69 -19.78
C ILE A 43 8.00 -18.02 -20.25
N THR A 44 7.81 -19.17 -20.91
CA THR A 44 6.48 -19.60 -21.36
C THR A 44 5.51 -19.78 -20.20
N GLU A 45 5.98 -20.39 -19.10
CA GLU A 45 5.20 -20.53 -17.88
C GLU A 45 4.86 -19.17 -17.26
N MET A 46 5.84 -18.26 -17.16
CA MET A 46 5.61 -16.91 -16.62
C MET A 46 4.64 -16.10 -17.47
N CYS A 47 4.65 -16.28 -18.81
CA CYS A 47 3.65 -15.68 -19.68
C CYS A 47 2.25 -16.29 -19.46
N ALA A 48 2.16 -17.62 -19.30
CA ALA A 48 0.88 -18.30 -19.03
C ALA A 48 0.29 -17.93 -17.66
N GLU A 49 1.16 -17.68 -16.67
CA GLU A 49 0.78 -17.20 -15.33
C GLU A 49 0.47 -15.69 -15.30
N GLY A 50 0.66 -14.97 -16.42
CA GLY A 50 0.42 -13.53 -16.55
C GLY A 50 1.50 -12.65 -15.91
N TRP A 51 2.67 -13.19 -15.57
CA TRP A 51 3.79 -12.42 -15.04
C TRP A 51 4.58 -11.67 -16.11
N LEU A 52 4.65 -12.24 -17.31
CA LEU A 52 5.31 -11.61 -18.46
C LEU A 52 4.33 -11.42 -19.59
N GLU A 53 4.51 -10.34 -20.32
CA GLU A 53 3.90 -10.09 -21.60
C GLU A 53 4.93 -10.25 -22.71
N LYS A 54 4.43 -10.50 -23.93
CA LYS A 54 5.25 -10.62 -25.11
C LYS A 54 4.73 -9.75 -26.25
N SER A 55 5.62 -9.19 -27.04
CA SER A 55 5.28 -8.50 -28.29
C SER A 55 6.17 -9.00 -29.43
N GLY A 56 5.73 -8.76 -30.66
CA GLY A 56 6.42 -9.19 -31.87
C GLY A 56 5.79 -10.42 -32.55
N THR A 57 5.97 -10.50 -33.86
CA THR A 57 5.44 -11.58 -34.68
C THR A 57 6.57 -12.55 -35.08
N GLY A 58 6.38 -13.84 -34.72
CA GLY A 58 7.29 -14.92 -35.10
C GLY A 58 8.45 -15.13 -34.10
N LYS A 59 9.16 -16.27 -34.31
CA LYS A 59 10.18 -16.75 -33.34
C LYS A 59 11.42 -15.84 -33.18
N LYS A 60 11.73 -15.01 -34.18
CA LYS A 60 12.96 -14.19 -34.17
C LYS A 60 12.78 -12.80 -33.55
N ASN A 61 11.56 -12.25 -33.55
CA ASN A 61 11.28 -10.86 -33.10
C ASN A 61 10.43 -10.80 -31.83
N THR A 62 10.30 -11.93 -31.09
CA THR A 62 9.55 -11.93 -29.83
C THR A 62 10.40 -11.36 -28.72
N VAL A 63 9.90 -10.31 -28.07
CA VAL A 63 10.47 -9.71 -26.88
C VAL A 63 9.50 -9.82 -25.71
N TYR A 64 10.05 -9.91 -24.52
CA TYR A 64 9.33 -10.09 -23.26
C TYR A 64 9.51 -8.85 -22.37
N PHE A 65 8.51 -8.53 -21.61
CA PHE A 65 8.51 -7.42 -20.64
C PHE A 65 7.59 -7.76 -19.48
N LEU A 66 7.70 -6.99 -18.39
CA LEU A 66 6.86 -7.18 -17.21
C LEU A 66 5.42 -6.80 -17.52
N SER A 67 4.47 -7.61 -17.03
CA SER A 67 3.07 -7.22 -16.96
C SER A 67 2.81 -6.28 -15.79
N SER A 68 1.69 -5.57 -15.76
CA SER A 68 1.23 -4.80 -14.62
C SER A 68 1.12 -5.67 -13.36
N LYS A 69 0.72 -6.94 -13.52
CA LYS A 69 0.70 -7.93 -12.43
C LYS A 69 2.07 -8.13 -11.80
N SER A 70 3.13 -8.23 -12.59
CA SER A 70 4.49 -8.38 -12.08
C SER A 70 4.98 -7.13 -11.35
N GLU A 71 4.66 -5.97 -11.88
CA GLU A 71 5.09 -4.70 -11.27
C GLU A 71 4.48 -4.48 -9.88
N VAL A 72 3.25 -4.96 -9.67
CA VAL A 72 2.49 -4.74 -8.43
C VAL A 72 2.56 -5.93 -7.47
N LEU A 73 2.38 -7.17 -7.99
CA LEU A 73 2.14 -8.35 -7.15
C LEU A 73 3.32 -9.32 -7.08
N TRP A 74 4.45 -9.04 -7.77
CA TRP A 74 5.59 -9.95 -7.65
C TRP A 74 6.13 -9.96 -6.23
N PRO A 75 6.27 -11.13 -5.57
CA PRO A 75 6.73 -11.22 -4.19
C PRO A 75 8.16 -10.68 -4.02
N VAL A 76 8.34 -9.74 -3.13
CA VAL A 76 9.66 -9.19 -2.75
C VAL A 76 10.09 -9.79 -1.42
N GLU A 77 11.33 -10.31 -1.38
CA GLU A 77 11.93 -10.79 -0.13
C GLU A 77 12.42 -9.57 0.68
N THR A 78 11.53 -9.03 1.49
CA THR A 78 11.76 -7.78 2.23
C THR A 78 12.99 -7.85 3.14
N ALA A 79 13.24 -9.00 3.78
CA ALA A 79 14.42 -9.17 4.64
C ALA A 79 15.73 -9.00 3.85
N ASP A 80 15.81 -9.52 2.64
CA ASP A 80 17.01 -9.40 1.79
C ASP A 80 17.13 -8.00 1.18
N TYR A 81 15.99 -7.35 0.91
CA TYR A 81 15.96 -5.97 0.45
C TYR A 81 16.53 -5.01 1.50
N PHE A 82 16.10 -5.13 2.76
CA PHE A 82 16.50 -4.23 3.83
C PHE A 82 17.90 -4.52 4.42
N LYS A 83 18.54 -5.65 4.10
CA LYS A 83 19.95 -5.90 4.42
C LYS A 83 20.93 -5.07 3.60
N LYS A 84 20.50 -4.59 2.43
CA LYS A 84 21.32 -3.77 1.56
C LYS A 84 21.41 -2.34 2.07
N GLU A 85 22.56 -1.71 1.84
CA GLU A 85 22.70 -0.27 2.04
C GLU A 85 21.73 0.51 1.13
N ILE A 86 21.41 1.75 1.51
CA ILE A 86 20.40 2.58 0.82
C ILE A 86 20.72 2.71 -0.67
N ASP A 87 22.00 2.94 -1.00
CA ASP A 87 22.45 3.15 -2.38
C ASP A 87 22.48 1.87 -3.22
N GLU A 88 22.48 0.70 -2.56
CA GLU A 88 22.43 -0.61 -3.21
C GLU A 88 21.01 -1.12 -3.42
N ARG A 89 20.02 -0.44 -2.79
CA ARG A 89 18.62 -0.82 -2.93
C ARG A 89 18.08 -0.37 -4.27
N ARG A 90 17.43 -1.29 -4.96
CA ARG A 90 16.71 -0.95 -6.20
C ARG A 90 15.40 -0.29 -5.84
N ILE A 91 15.25 0.98 -6.18
CA ILE A 91 14.05 1.78 -5.95
C ILE A 91 13.59 2.48 -7.24
N LYS A 92 12.31 2.76 -7.34
CA LYS A 92 11.82 3.79 -8.26
C LYS A 92 12.15 5.14 -7.62
N ARG A 93 12.87 6.00 -8.34
CA ARG A 93 13.32 7.30 -7.78
C ARG A 93 12.21 8.33 -7.71
N GLU A 94 11.18 8.19 -8.53
CA GLU A 94 10.08 9.12 -8.67
C GLU A 94 8.74 8.38 -8.65
N PHE A 95 7.67 9.11 -8.39
CA PHE A 95 6.31 8.56 -8.39
C PHE A 95 5.94 8.09 -9.80
N ASP A 96 5.46 6.86 -9.89
CA ASP A 96 4.99 6.27 -11.16
C ASP A 96 3.49 6.52 -11.33
N PHE A 97 3.15 7.53 -12.13
CA PHE A 97 1.75 7.85 -12.44
C PHE A 97 0.96 6.70 -13.10
N ALA A 98 1.63 5.69 -13.68
CA ALA A 98 0.96 4.51 -14.21
C ALA A 98 0.19 3.76 -13.13
N VAL A 99 0.67 3.79 -11.87
CA VAL A 99 0.01 3.18 -10.71
C VAL A 99 -1.42 3.70 -10.53
N VAL A 100 -1.64 5.00 -10.71
CA VAL A 100 -2.97 5.63 -10.59
C VAL A 100 -3.67 5.87 -11.92
N SER A 101 -3.09 5.42 -13.05
CA SER A 101 -3.58 5.67 -14.40
C SER A 101 -3.77 4.38 -15.20
N GLY A 102 -4.51 3.40 -14.62
CA GLY A 102 -4.94 2.20 -15.35
C GLY A 102 -4.17 0.92 -15.01
N MET A 103 -3.05 0.98 -14.28
CA MET A 103 -2.30 -0.24 -13.89
C MET A 103 -3.17 -1.22 -13.09
N PHE A 104 -4.09 -0.72 -12.30
CA PHE A 104 -4.99 -1.54 -11.48
C PHE A 104 -6.30 -1.94 -12.19
N ASP A 105 -6.67 -1.34 -13.32
CA ASP A 105 -8.03 -1.48 -13.89
C ASP A 105 -8.45 -2.94 -14.14
N GLN A 106 -7.52 -3.79 -14.57
CA GLN A 106 -7.78 -5.21 -14.86
C GLN A 106 -7.02 -6.15 -13.92
N LEU A 107 -6.45 -5.63 -12.85
CA LEU A 107 -5.63 -6.42 -11.94
C LEU A 107 -6.48 -7.04 -10.85
N GLU A 108 -6.51 -8.37 -10.78
CA GLU A 108 -7.03 -9.11 -9.63
C GLU A 108 -6.01 -9.04 -8.49
N LEU A 109 -6.35 -8.32 -7.42
CA LEU A 109 -5.45 -8.09 -6.27
C LEU A 109 -5.35 -9.33 -5.36
N PHE A 110 -6.38 -10.16 -5.36
CA PHE A 110 -6.47 -11.36 -4.54
C PHE A 110 -6.77 -12.58 -5.40
N SER A 111 -6.17 -13.72 -5.08
CA SER A 111 -6.57 -15.02 -5.64
C SER A 111 -7.99 -15.40 -5.21
N LYS A 112 -8.59 -16.37 -5.88
CA LYS A 112 -9.92 -16.89 -5.49
C LYS A 112 -9.94 -17.39 -4.04
N GLU A 113 -8.91 -18.14 -3.62
CA GLU A 113 -8.76 -18.65 -2.27
C GLU A 113 -8.65 -17.54 -1.22
N GLU A 114 -7.87 -16.50 -1.52
CA GLU A 114 -7.78 -15.31 -0.66
C GLU A 114 -9.11 -14.58 -0.58
N THR A 115 -9.79 -14.38 -1.71
CA THR A 115 -11.12 -13.75 -1.76
C THR A 115 -12.15 -14.52 -0.96
N GLU A 116 -12.20 -15.85 -1.08
CA GLU A 116 -13.10 -16.71 -0.30
C GLU A 116 -12.81 -16.59 1.20
N LYS A 117 -11.53 -16.63 1.58
CA LYS A 117 -11.10 -16.48 2.97
C LYS A 117 -11.45 -15.10 3.54
N LEU A 118 -11.22 -14.03 2.79
CA LEU A 118 -11.57 -12.66 3.19
C LEU A 118 -13.08 -12.49 3.35
N ASN A 119 -13.87 -13.03 2.42
CA ASN A 119 -15.34 -13.00 2.52
C ASN A 119 -15.85 -13.79 3.74
N TYR A 120 -15.28 -14.97 4.02
CA TYR A 120 -15.61 -15.73 5.20
C TYR A 120 -15.37 -14.93 6.50
N TYR A 121 -14.23 -14.27 6.64
CA TYR A 121 -13.97 -13.44 7.82
C TYR A 121 -14.88 -12.22 7.89
N ARG A 122 -15.20 -11.60 6.75
CA ARG A 122 -16.13 -10.46 6.71
C ARG A 122 -17.52 -10.86 7.16
N GLU A 123 -18.03 -11.99 6.73
CA GLU A 123 -19.34 -12.52 7.13
C GLU A 123 -19.38 -12.85 8.62
N ARG A 124 -18.33 -13.48 9.13
CA ARG A 124 -18.20 -13.75 10.58
C ARG A 124 -18.18 -12.47 11.39
N PHE A 125 -17.42 -11.47 10.95
CA PHE A 125 -17.37 -10.15 11.59
C PHE A 125 -18.75 -9.49 11.58
N ALA A 126 -19.42 -9.45 10.44
CA ALA A 126 -20.76 -8.86 10.32
C ALA A 126 -21.79 -9.57 11.23
N THR A 127 -21.72 -10.91 11.32
CA THR A 127 -22.56 -11.69 12.23
C THR A 127 -22.29 -11.36 13.69
N ARG A 128 -21.00 -11.25 14.06
CA ARG A 128 -20.60 -10.92 15.43
C ARG A 128 -21.07 -9.51 15.83
N ILE A 129 -20.87 -8.51 14.98
CA ILE A 129 -21.34 -7.14 15.23
C ILE A 129 -22.86 -7.12 15.43
N LYS A 130 -23.64 -7.82 14.58
CA LYS A 130 -25.09 -7.88 14.71
C LYS A 130 -25.57 -8.58 16.00
N SER A 131 -24.77 -9.44 16.60
CA SER A 131 -25.09 -10.13 17.85
C SER A 131 -24.69 -9.37 19.10
N MET A 132 -23.90 -8.30 18.98
CA MET A 132 -23.48 -7.47 20.10
C MET A 132 -24.61 -6.56 20.55
N ASN A 133 -24.74 -6.37 21.87
CA ASN A 133 -25.52 -5.26 22.40
C ASN A 133 -24.73 -3.94 22.33
N ASP A 134 -25.41 -2.82 22.54
CA ASP A 134 -24.81 -1.47 22.40
C ASP A 134 -23.58 -1.26 23.31
N ASN A 135 -23.58 -1.83 24.52
CA ASN A 135 -22.45 -1.70 25.44
C ASN A 135 -21.25 -2.51 24.97
N GLU A 136 -21.47 -3.75 24.49
CA GLU A 136 -20.41 -4.59 23.93
C GLU A 136 -19.80 -3.95 22.70
N PHE A 137 -20.62 -3.43 21.78
CA PHE A 137 -20.14 -2.72 20.60
C PHE A 137 -19.32 -1.49 20.98
N ARG A 138 -19.79 -0.67 21.94
CA ARG A 138 -19.10 0.52 22.42
C ARG A 138 -17.73 0.16 23.02
N ASN A 139 -17.66 -0.87 23.85
CA ASN A 139 -16.41 -1.31 24.48
C ASN A 139 -15.39 -1.81 23.45
N GLU A 140 -15.82 -2.62 22.48
CA GLU A 140 -14.92 -3.11 21.41
C GLU A 140 -14.45 -1.97 20.49
N TYR A 141 -15.32 -1.02 20.18
CA TYR A 141 -14.94 0.17 19.42
C TYR A 141 -13.95 1.04 20.19
N GLU A 142 -14.20 1.30 21.47
CA GLU A 142 -13.29 2.09 22.30
C GLU A 142 -11.90 1.46 22.36
N ARG A 143 -11.82 0.13 22.55
CA ARG A 143 -10.57 -0.61 22.52
C ARG A 143 -9.85 -0.46 21.18
N LEU A 144 -10.57 -0.62 20.09
CA LEU A 144 -10.04 -0.45 18.73
C LEU A 144 -9.52 0.98 18.51
N ALA A 145 -10.29 1.99 18.94
CA ALA A 145 -9.91 3.40 18.82
C ALA A 145 -8.63 3.73 19.60
N ILE A 146 -8.47 3.16 20.80
CA ILE A 146 -7.24 3.31 21.62
C ILE A 146 -6.05 2.68 20.88
N ASP A 147 -6.18 1.42 20.45
CA ASP A 147 -5.11 0.69 19.75
C ASP A 147 -4.68 1.39 18.46
N LEU A 148 -5.64 1.83 17.63
CA LEU A 148 -5.36 2.51 16.36
C LEU A 148 -4.72 3.89 16.61
N SER A 149 -5.27 4.70 17.55
CA SER A 149 -4.71 6.01 17.87
C SER A 149 -3.28 5.89 18.36
N TRP A 150 -3.01 4.93 19.24
CA TRP A 150 -1.68 4.66 19.76
C TRP A 150 -0.71 4.24 18.67
N LYS A 151 -1.05 3.21 17.89
CA LYS A 151 -0.17 2.67 16.82
C LYS A 151 0.10 3.68 15.72
N SER A 152 -0.93 4.38 15.26
CA SER A 152 -0.80 5.40 14.24
C SER A 152 0.09 6.55 14.71
N SER A 153 -0.14 7.06 15.93
CA SER A 153 0.68 8.13 16.50
C SER A 153 2.14 7.72 16.74
N GLN A 154 2.41 6.44 17.07
CA GLN A 154 3.79 5.94 17.19
C GLN A 154 4.56 6.04 15.85
N ILE A 155 3.90 5.79 14.72
CA ILE A 155 4.52 5.93 13.38
C ILE A 155 4.96 7.38 13.15
N GLU A 156 4.20 8.34 13.67
CA GLU A 156 4.50 9.78 13.62
C GLU A 156 5.46 10.25 14.73
N GLY A 157 6.07 9.33 15.46
CA GLY A 157 7.05 9.64 16.51
C GLY A 157 6.49 9.96 17.89
N ASN A 158 5.19 9.73 18.14
CA ASN A 158 4.59 9.88 19.45
C ASN A 158 5.17 8.86 20.45
N THR A 159 5.45 9.28 21.65
CA THR A 159 6.13 8.47 22.67
C THR A 159 5.21 7.92 23.75
N TYR A 160 3.89 8.17 23.69
CA TYR A 160 2.92 7.60 24.62
C TYR A 160 2.94 6.07 24.57
N SER A 161 2.89 5.43 25.73
CA SER A 161 2.60 4.00 25.83
C SER A 161 1.10 3.72 25.63
N LEU A 162 0.73 2.46 25.41
CA LEU A 162 -0.68 2.07 25.29
C LEU A 162 -1.50 2.48 26.52
N LEU A 163 -0.97 2.24 27.73
CA LEU A 163 -1.65 2.57 28.98
C LEU A 163 -1.83 4.09 29.16
N GLU A 164 -0.80 4.87 28.85
CA GLU A 164 -0.90 6.34 28.88
C GLU A 164 -1.90 6.88 27.89
N THR A 165 -1.97 6.25 26.70
CA THR A 165 -2.96 6.58 25.66
C THR A 165 -4.38 6.27 26.16
N GLU A 166 -4.58 5.11 26.79
CA GLU A 166 -5.87 4.73 27.37
C GLU A 166 -6.33 5.74 28.42
N LEU A 167 -5.46 6.11 29.37
CA LEU A 167 -5.75 7.12 30.39
C LEU A 167 -6.06 8.49 29.78
N LEU A 168 -5.33 8.89 28.74
CA LEU A 168 -5.61 10.15 28.05
C LEU A 168 -6.97 10.12 27.36
N LEU A 169 -7.29 9.07 26.63
CA LEU A 169 -8.52 9.01 25.81
C LEU A 169 -9.78 8.77 26.67
N LYS A 170 -9.68 8.05 27.80
CA LYS A 170 -10.79 7.78 28.70
C LYS A 170 -10.97 8.87 29.76
N GLU A 171 -9.87 9.33 30.36
CA GLU A 171 -9.92 10.18 31.56
C GLU A 171 -9.44 11.61 31.31
N GLN A 172 -9.05 11.95 30.06
CA GLN A 172 -8.48 13.26 29.70
C GLN A 172 -7.21 13.61 30.50
N ARG A 173 -6.46 12.61 30.95
CA ARG A 173 -5.25 12.77 31.76
C ARG A 173 -4.00 12.67 30.92
N THR A 174 -3.27 13.77 30.82
CA THR A 174 -1.97 13.81 30.15
C THR A 174 -0.90 13.08 30.97
N ALA A 175 -0.03 12.33 30.31
CA ALA A 175 1.06 11.62 30.95
C ALA A 175 2.21 12.57 31.30
N LYS A 176 2.90 12.31 32.42
CA LYS A 176 4.04 13.10 32.84
C LYS A 176 5.20 12.97 31.88
N GLY A 177 5.80 14.11 31.50
CA GLY A 177 6.95 14.15 30.60
C GLY A 177 6.60 14.06 29.11
N LYS A 178 5.31 14.04 28.77
CA LYS A 178 4.82 14.10 27.38
C LYS A 178 4.46 15.52 26.97
N THR A 179 4.60 15.82 25.70
CA THR A 179 4.28 17.13 25.16
C THR A 179 2.79 17.32 24.92
N ARG A 180 2.34 18.57 24.85
CA ARG A 180 0.96 18.89 24.47
C ARG A 180 0.66 18.40 23.05
N ALA A 181 1.60 18.52 22.12
CA ALA A 181 1.43 18.08 20.74
C ALA A 181 1.19 16.57 20.64
N GLU A 182 1.91 15.75 21.42
CA GLU A 182 1.70 14.30 21.47
C GLU A 182 0.29 13.95 22.00
N ALA A 183 -0.18 14.62 23.03
CA ALA A 183 -1.53 14.42 23.56
C ALA A 183 -2.60 14.86 22.53
N THR A 184 -2.42 16.03 21.90
CA THR A 184 -3.31 16.54 20.86
C THR A 184 -3.41 15.58 19.68
N MET A 185 -2.29 15.01 19.22
CA MET A 185 -2.26 14.02 18.14
C MET A 185 -3.17 12.82 18.46
N LEU A 186 -3.06 12.23 19.65
CA LEU A 186 -3.89 11.10 20.09
C LEU A 186 -5.38 11.45 20.15
N LEU A 187 -5.72 12.62 20.71
CA LEU A 187 -7.10 13.10 20.78
C LEU A 187 -7.68 13.36 19.37
N ASN A 188 -6.88 13.91 18.47
CA ASN A 188 -7.29 14.12 17.09
C ASN A 188 -7.55 12.81 16.34
N HIS A 189 -6.71 11.78 16.54
CA HIS A 189 -6.95 10.44 15.98
C HIS A 189 -8.29 9.87 16.44
N LYS A 190 -8.56 9.93 17.76
CA LYS A 190 -9.84 9.48 18.30
C LYS A 190 -11.01 10.27 17.71
N THR A 191 -10.90 11.60 17.61
CA THR A 191 -11.94 12.46 17.03
C THR A 191 -12.22 12.10 15.58
N ALA A 192 -11.19 11.83 14.78
CA ALA A 192 -11.34 11.42 13.37
C ALA A 192 -12.01 10.04 13.26
N LEU A 193 -11.67 9.08 14.13
CA LEU A 193 -12.31 7.77 14.18
C LEU A 193 -13.78 7.87 14.60
N ASP A 194 -14.09 8.65 15.63
CA ASP A 194 -15.46 8.90 16.09
C ASP A 194 -16.30 9.54 14.99
N PHE A 195 -15.73 10.50 14.25
CA PHE A 195 -16.39 11.14 13.11
C PHE A 195 -16.73 10.13 12.01
N LEU A 196 -15.78 9.30 11.60
CA LEU A 196 -16.00 8.28 10.56
C LEU A 196 -17.02 7.22 10.99
N LEU A 197 -17.06 6.85 12.27
CA LEU A 197 -18.05 5.92 12.79
C LEU A 197 -19.49 6.51 12.75
N GLN A 198 -19.61 7.80 13.10
CA GLN A 198 -20.89 8.50 13.10
C GLN A 198 -21.39 8.83 11.70
N HIS A 199 -20.49 8.89 10.71
CA HIS A 199 -20.78 9.24 9.32
C HIS A 199 -20.23 8.18 8.37
N PRO A 200 -20.74 6.94 8.37
CA PRO A 200 -20.19 5.83 7.60
C PRO A 200 -20.18 6.09 6.09
N ASP A 201 -21.14 6.86 5.58
CA ASP A 201 -21.25 7.19 4.15
C ASP A 201 -20.35 8.37 3.72
N PHE A 202 -19.63 8.99 4.65
CA PHE A 202 -18.81 10.17 4.38
C PHE A 202 -17.68 9.92 3.36
N VAL A 203 -17.17 8.69 3.33
CA VAL A 203 -16.11 8.27 2.41
C VAL A 203 -16.60 7.42 1.23
N GLU A 204 -17.92 7.36 1.00
CA GLU A 204 -18.52 6.58 -0.09
C GLU A 204 -19.40 7.50 -0.98
N PRO A 205 -18.99 7.84 -2.21
CA PRO A 205 -17.68 7.54 -2.81
C PRO A 205 -16.55 8.37 -2.18
N LEU A 206 -15.33 7.78 -2.17
CA LEU A 206 -14.16 8.49 -1.69
C LEU A 206 -13.82 9.67 -2.59
N LYS A 207 -13.66 10.86 -1.99
CA LYS A 207 -13.32 12.10 -2.69
C LYS A 207 -12.09 12.73 -2.06
N LEU A 208 -11.35 13.51 -2.83
CA LEU A 208 -10.23 14.29 -2.30
C LEU A 208 -10.68 15.20 -1.14
N SER A 209 -11.83 15.86 -1.25
CA SER A 209 -12.39 16.68 -0.17
C SER A 209 -12.62 15.89 1.12
N SER A 210 -13.11 14.63 1.02
CA SER A 210 -13.29 13.78 2.20
C SER A 210 -11.96 13.43 2.88
N ILE A 211 -10.90 13.21 2.09
CA ILE A 211 -9.54 13.00 2.60
C ILE A 211 -9.02 14.27 3.28
N GLU A 212 -9.21 15.44 2.65
CA GLU A 212 -8.79 16.75 3.20
C GLU A 212 -9.52 17.07 4.51
N ASP A 213 -10.81 16.73 4.63
CA ASP A 213 -11.59 16.94 5.85
C ASP A 213 -11.12 16.04 6.99
N VAL A 214 -10.88 14.74 6.74
CA VAL A 214 -10.31 13.83 7.74
C VAL A 214 -8.89 14.28 8.14
N HIS A 215 -8.05 14.67 7.18
CA HIS A 215 -6.73 15.23 7.47
C HIS A 215 -6.82 16.48 8.36
N SER A 216 -7.79 17.35 8.10
CA SER A 216 -8.00 18.57 8.91
C SER A 216 -8.35 18.25 10.37
N LEU A 217 -9.08 17.14 10.63
CA LEU A 217 -9.33 16.66 11.99
C LEU A 217 -8.04 16.15 12.64
N LEU A 218 -7.22 15.39 11.89
CA LEU A 218 -5.98 14.79 12.39
C LEU A 218 -4.91 15.83 12.77
N VAL A 219 -4.81 16.93 12.01
CA VAL A 219 -3.77 17.97 12.20
C VAL A 219 -4.25 19.18 13.02
N LYS A 220 -5.46 19.13 13.55
CA LYS A 220 -6.03 20.24 14.31
C LYS A 220 -5.12 20.59 15.51
N ASP A 221 -4.77 21.88 15.65
CA ASP A 221 -3.94 22.43 16.72
C ASP A 221 -2.52 21.83 16.83
N LEU A 222 -1.96 21.33 15.70
CA LEU A 222 -0.61 20.76 15.62
C LEU A 222 0.39 21.59 14.79
N ASP A 223 0.05 22.81 14.41
CA ASP A 223 0.88 23.69 13.55
C ASP A 223 1.31 23.02 12.22
N ILE A 224 0.48 22.12 11.70
CA ILE A 224 0.68 21.44 10.42
C ILE A 224 -0.23 22.06 9.38
N ASP A 225 0.32 22.35 8.19
CA ASP A 225 -0.44 22.85 7.05
C ASP A 225 -1.57 21.88 6.72
N ARG A 226 -2.77 22.40 6.53
CA ARG A 226 -3.93 21.61 6.11
C ARG A 226 -3.85 21.32 4.61
N ASN A 227 -4.49 20.21 4.23
CA ASN A 227 -4.67 19.81 2.85
C ASN A 227 -3.36 19.43 2.12
N ILE A 228 -3.35 19.53 0.79
CA ILE A 228 -2.18 19.17 -0.01
C ILE A 228 -1.02 20.10 0.30
N ARG A 229 0.13 19.52 0.62
CA ARG A 229 1.35 20.25 0.90
C ARG A 229 1.80 21.10 -0.30
N LYS A 230 2.37 22.26 0.00
CA LYS A 230 2.93 23.21 -0.98
C LYS A 230 4.46 23.22 -0.97
N ARG A 231 5.08 22.51 -0.02
CA ARG A 231 6.52 22.42 0.14
C ARG A 231 7.01 21.02 -0.24
N GLY A 232 8.20 20.95 -0.82
CA GLY A 232 8.89 19.67 -1.03
C GLY A 232 9.17 18.99 0.29
N VAL A 233 9.13 17.65 0.29
CA VAL A 233 9.49 16.81 1.44
C VAL A 233 10.51 15.78 1.01
N GLY A 234 11.35 15.34 1.94
CA GLY A 234 12.25 14.21 1.78
C GLY A 234 11.85 13.08 2.72
N ILE A 235 12.21 11.85 2.34
CA ILE A 235 12.02 10.67 3.17
C ILE A 235 13.41 10.17 3.58
N THR A 236 13.67 10.11 4.88
CA THR A 236 14.93 9.60 5.41
C THR A 236 15.05 8.10 5.13
N GLY A 237 16.26 7.65 4.75
CA GLY A 237 16.51 6.22 4.52
C GLY A 237 16.10 5.69 3.16
N THR A 238 15.85 6.58 2.18
CA THR A 238 15.59 6.21 0.79
C THR A 238 16.08 7.29 -0.18
N ASN A 239 16.38 6.89 -1.41
CA ASN A 239 16.68 7.79 -2.54
C ASN A 239 15.42 8.15 -3.36
N TYR A 240 14.23 7.76 -2.89
CA TYR A 240 12.96 8.12 -3.50
C TYR A 240 12.67 9.61 -3.33
N ARG A 241 12.22 10.25 -4.39
CA ARG A 241 11.82 11.67 -4.41
C ARG A 241 10.30 11.77 -4.53
N PRO A 242 9.61 12.17 -3.45
CA PRO A 242 8.17 12.42 -3.51
C PRO A 242 7.83 13.53 -4.50
N ILE A 243 6.63 13.48 -5.08
CA ILE A 243 6.11 14.57 -5.91
C ILE A 243 6.11 15.84 -5.06
N ASP A 244 6.67 16.95 -5.57
CA ASP A 244 6.72 18.24 -4.89
C ASP A 244 5.72 19.28 -5.45
N ASN A 245 5.24 19.07 -6.67
CA ASN A 245 4.25 19.91 -7.32
C ASN A 245 2.83 19.60 -6.81
N HIS A 246 2.19 20.57 -6.15
CA HIS A 246 0.87 20.38 -5.54
C HIS A 246 -0.26 20.07 -6.56
N PHE A 247 -0.13 20.52 -7.82
CA PHE A 247 -1.09 20.16 -8.87
C PHE A 247 -0.97 18.68 -9.26
N GLN A 248 0.26 18.17 -9.37
CA GLN A 248 0.51 16.76 -9.64
C GLN A 248 0.08 15.88 -8.47
N ILE A 249 0.28 16.34 -7.22
CA ILE A 249 -0.21 15.62 -6.03
C ILE A 249 -1.74 15.55 -6.06
N ARG A 250 -2.42 16.67 -6.35
CA ARG A 250 -3.88 16.71 -6.48
C ARG A 250 -4.37 15.73 -7.56
N GLU A 251 -3.78 15.79 -8.74
CA GLU A 251 -4.12 14.89 -9.85
C GLU A 251 -3.94 13.42 -9.47
N ALA A 252 -2.83 13.08 -8.82
CA ALA A 252 -2.56 11.71 -8.35
C ALA A 252 -3.60 11.24 -7.32
N LEU A 253 -3.98 12.09 -6.36
CA LEU A 253 -4.99 11.78 -5.35
C LEU A 253 -6.40 11.63 -5.94
N GLU A 254 -6.78 12.48 -6.89
CA GLU A 254 -8.07 12.37 -7.59
C GLU A 254 -8.15 11.07 -8.41
N LYS A 255 -7.07 10.71 -9.12
CA LYS A 255 -6.98 9.43 -9.84
C LYS A 255 -7.01 8.24 -8.89
N MET A 256 -6.29 8.31 -7.76
CA MET A 256 -6.34 7.27 -6.71
C MET A 256 -7.77 7.07 -6.20
N CYS A 257 -8.50 8.16 -5.90
CA CYS A 257 -9.91 8.09 -5.51
C CYS A 257 -10.76 7.39 -6.58
N ALA A 258 -10.54 7.70 -7.87
CA ALA A 258 -11.25 7.06 -8.97
C ALA A 258 -10.97 5.55 -9.03
N VAL A 259 -9.71 5.13 -8.90
CA VAL A 259 -9.31 3.72 -8.86
C VAL A 259 -9.97 3.00 -7.68
N ILE A 260 -9.94 3.58 -6.48
CA ILE A 260 -10.57 3.00 -5.28
C ILE A 260 -12.09 2.86 -5.48
N ASN A 261 -12.75 3.90 -6.00
CA ASN A 261 -14.19 3.89 -6.22
C ASN A 261 -14.63 2.91 -7.32
N SER A 262 -13.76 2.57 -8.27
CA SER A 262 -14.06 1.57 -9.31
C SER A 262 -14.16 0.15 -8.76
N ARG A 263 -13.61 -0.13 -7.56
CA ARG A 263 -13.62 -1.45 -6.95
C ARG A 263 -14.95 -1.75 -6.27
N GLN A 264 -15.39 -3.03 -6.40
CA GLN A 264 -16.60 -3.50 -5.72
C GLN A 264 -16.29 -4.07 -4.33
N SER A 265 -15.11 -4.65 -4.17
CA SER A 265 -14.68 -5.25 -2.91
C SER A 265 -14.22 -4.20 -1.90
N VAL A 266 -14.84 -4.18 -0.72
CA VAL A 266 -14.43 -3.30 0.40
C VAL A 266 -12.97 -3.59 0.81
N VAL A 267 -12.54 -4.85 0.72
CA VAL A 267 -11.17 -5.23 1.07
C VAL A 267 -10.16 -4.69 0.04
N GLU A 268 -10.51 -4.70 -1.25
CA GLU A 268 -9.68 -4.07 -2.28
C GLU A 268 -9.61 -2.56 -2.11
N LYS A 269 -10.75 -1.90 -1.83
CA LYS A 269 -10.78 -0.47 -1.52
C LYS A 269 -9.86 -0.15 -0.34
N ALA A 270 -9.95 -0.91 0.75
CA ALA A 270 -9.11 -0.72 1.93
C ALA A 270 -7.61 -0.93 1.63
N LEU A 271 -7.26 -1.97 0.87
CA LEU A 271 -5.87 -2.21 0.47
C LEU A 271 -5.33 -1.06 -0.39
N LEU A 272 -6.09 -0.63 -1.40
CA LEU A 272 -5.68 0.46 -2.30
C LEU A 272 -5.59 1.82 -1.59
N THR A 273 -6.33 2.01 -0.49
CA THR A 273 -6.22 3.22 0.33
C THR A 273 -4.95 3.20 1.19
N LEU A 274 -4.44 2.02 1.53
CA LEU A 274 -3.26 1.85 2.37
C LEU A 274 -1.94 1.96 1.58
N VAL A 275 -1.94 1.58 0.31
CA VAL A 275 -0.73 1.53 -0.55
C VAL A 275 -0.65 2.72 -1.48
#